data_2712b4c166c60805249591d40aa4986e
#
_entry.id   2712b4c166c60805249591d40aa4986e
#
_cell.length_a   1.000
_cell.length_b   1.000
_cell.length_c   1.000
_cell.angle_alpha   90.00
_cell.angle_beta   90.00
_cell.angle_gamma   90.00
#
_symmetry.space_group_name_H-M   'P 1'
#
loop_
_entity.id
_entity.type
_entity.pdbx_description
1 polymer ?
#
loop_
_entity_poly.entity_id
_entity_poly.type
_entity_poly.pdbx_seq_one_letter_code
_entity_poly.pdbx_strand_id
1 'polypeptide(L)'
;MLTVTDLFCGAGGSSSGAELVPGVRVRMAANHWRLAVETHNTNLPHADHDVADISQVDPRRYPTTDILWASPECTNHSQAKGARRADRQPDLFGDRLPDEAAERSRATMWDVLRFAEHHRYRAIVVENVVEVRDWVMWPAWVTGLDNLGYAHQVVYLNSMFARAMGAPAPQSRDRLYVVAWRKGDHAPDIPKWTRPPAWCPRCHTTVRAVQAWKRPDRPHGRYGQQYVYRCPNLDCRGHQVFPDILPAAIAIDWTLPGQRIGDRPRPLAPKTLARIEAGLRRYTRPLLAPAGGTWNDNARPVTEPFRTRTTRDTEALVVPLRNNGVARPAATAPAPTVAAA
;
A
#
# COMPACT_ATOMS: atom_id res chain seq x y z
N MET A 1 -1.91 -3.03 -28.36
CA MET A 1 -1.37 -2.37 -27.15
C MET A 1 -2.56 -1.84 -26.38
N LEU A 2 -2.72 -2.21 -25.09
CA LEU A 2 -3.79 -1.72 -24.22
C LEU A 2 -3.36 -0.40 -23.57
N THR A 3 -4.28 0.54 -23.49
CA THR A 3 -4.03 1.86 -22.90
C THR A 3 -4.68 1.99 -21.53
N VAL A 4 -4.06 2.75 -20.63
CA VAL A 4 -4.48 2.94 -19.24
C VAL A 4 -4.71 4.40 -18.93
N THR A 5 -5.83 4.71 -18.27
CA THR A 5 -6.04 5.94 -17.51
C THR A 5 -5.77 5.63 -16.03
N ASP A 6 -4.89 6.39 -15.38
CA ASP A 6 -4.57 6.27 -13.95
C ASP A 6 -5.11 7.48 -13.18
N LEU A 7 -6.21 7.30 -12.48
CA LEU A 7 -6.82 8.32 -11.63
C LEU A 7 -6.32 8.21 -10.19
N PHE A 8 -6.06 9.35 -9.57
CA PHE A 8 -5.42 9.44 -8.26
C PHE A 8 -4.00 8.82 -8.29
N CYS A 9 -3.27 9.04 -9.37
CA CYS A 9 -2.06 8.34 -9.78
C CYS A 9 -0.87 8.47 -8.80
N GLY A 10 -0.92 9.40 -7.84
CA GLY A 10 0.23 9.67 -6.97
C GLY A 10 1.49 9.99 -7.77
N ALA A 11 2.63 9.50 -7.31
CA ALA A 11 3.93 9.65 -7.98
C ALA A 11 4.21 8.59 -9.07
N GLY A 12 3.21 7.74 -9.43
CA GLY A 12 3.31 6.82 -10.55
C GLY A 12 3.61 5.35 -10.21
N GLY A 13 3.39 4.93 -8.96
CA GLY A 13 3.63 3.53 -8.58
C GLY A 13 2.72 2.54 -9.31
N SER A 14 1.44 2.86 -9.48
CA SER A 14 0.46 2.10 -10.26
C SER A 14 0.82 2.06 -11.74
N SER A 15 1.11 3.21 -12.31
CA SER A 15 1.48 3.38 -13.71
C SER A 15 2.78 2.64 -14.06
N SER A 16 3.81 2.75 -13.22
CA SER A 16 5.06 1.98 -13.40
C SER A 16 4.80 0.47 -13.36
N GLY A 17 3.93 0.02 -12.46
CA GLY A 17 3.52 -1.38 -12.40
C GLY A 17 2.73 -1.84 -13.63
N ALA A 18 1.85 -0.99 -14.15
CA ALA A 18 1.06 -1.29 -15.34
C ALA A 18 1.97 -1.45 -16.58
N GLU A 19 2.98 -0.62 -16.74
CA GLU A 19 3.90 -0.67 -17.88
C GLU A 19 4.92 -1.82 -17.81
N LEU A 20 5.06 -2.49 -16.69
CA LEU A 20 5.78 -3.76 -16.64
C LEU A 20 5.04 -4.89 -17.37
N VAL A 21 3.74 -4.72 -17.63
CA VAL A 21 2.95 -5.70 -18.37
C VAL A 21 3.16 -5.49 -19.87
N PRO A 22 3.72 -6.49 -20.61
CA PRO A 22 3.94 -6.35 -22.05
C PRO A 22 2.67 -5.98 -22.79
N GLY A 23 2.73 -4.94 -23.63
CA GLY A 23 1.60 -4.48 -24.42
C GLY A 23 0.61 -3.56 -23.69
N VAL A 24 0.94 -3.12 -22.47
CA VAL A 24 0.19 -2.10 -21.71
C VAL A 24 0.97 -0.79 -21.71
N ARG A 25 0.27 0.33 -21.84
CA ARG A 25 0.85 1.68 -21.79
C ARG A 25 -0.07 2.66 -21.08
N VAL A 26 0.46 3.47 -20.21
CA VAL A 26 -0.27 4.57 -19.57
C VAL A 26 -0.44 5.70 -20.58
N ARG A 27 -1.68 6.13 -20.80
CA ARG A 27 -2.03 7.21 -21.72
C ARG A 27 -2.35 8.50 -20.97
N MET A 28 -3.02 8.39 -19.81
CA MET A 28 -3.49 9.52 -19.04
C MET A 28 -3.25 9.26 -17.55
N ALA A 29 -2.74 10.24 -16.83
CA ALA A 29 -2.55 10.22 -15.37
C ALA A 29 -3.02 11.52 -14.73
N ALA A 30 -3.82 11.43 -13.67
CA ALA A 30 -4.38 12.61 -13.01
C ALA A 30 -4.35 12.50 -11.48
N ASN A 31 -4.05 13.63 -10.83
CA ASN A 31 -4.09 13.77 -9.38
C ASN A 31 -4.28 15.25 -9.01
N HIS A 32 -4.88 15.53 -7.85
CA HIS A 32 -5.03 16.90 -7.37
C HIS A 32 -3.72 17.52 -6.84
N TRP A 33 -2.76 16.68 -6.44
CA TRP A 33 -1.50 17.15 -5.86
C TRP A 33 -0.42 17.38 -6.94
N ARG A 34 -0.11 18.64 -7.21
CA ARG A 34 0.83 19.07 -8.26
C ARG A 34 2.18 18.33 -8.19
N LEU A 35 2.81 18.25 -7.02
CA LEU A 35 4.11 17.60 -6.88
C LEU A 35 4.07 16.11 -7.25
N ALA A 36 2.98 15.43 -6.93
CA ALA A 36 2.80 14.02 -7.33
C ALA A 36 2.73 13.90 -8.85
N VAL A 37 1.98 14.78 -9.52
CA VAL A 37 1.86 14.79 -10.99
C VAL A 37 3.19 15.15 -11.66
N GLU A 38 3.93 16.11 -11.13
CA GLU A 38 5.26 16.48 -11.63
C GLU A 38 6.26 15.31 -11.50
N THR A 39 6.22 14.61 -10.37
CA THR A 39 7.02 13.38 -10.16
C THR A 39 6.60 12.28 -11.13
N HIS A 40 5.30 12.07 -11.32
CA HIS A 40 4.76 11.12 -12.27
C HIS A 40 5.21 11.42 -13.70
N ASN A 41 5.12 12.70 -14.10
CA ASN A 41 5.55 13.15 -15.44
C ASN A 41 7.07 12.95 -15.65
N THR A 42 7.88 13.14 -14.62
CA THR A 42 9.31 12.86 -14.70
C THR A 42 9.59 11.38 -14.98
N ASN A 43 8.81 10.48 -14.35
CA ASN A 43 8.97 9.03 -14.50
C ASN A 43 8.34 8.48 -15.79
N LEU A 44 7.24 9.08 -16.25
CA LEU A 44 6.43 8.62 -17.38
C LEU A 44 6.07 9.80 -18.31
N PRO A 45 7.08 10.45 -18.95
CA PRO A 45 6.88 11.69 -19.70
C PRO A 45 6.04 11.53 -20.97
N HIS A 46 5.79 10.31 -21.41
CA HIS A 46 4.99 10.01 -22.59
C HIS A 46 3.47 9.98 -22.32
N ALA A 47 3.05 9.95 -21.07
CA ALA A 47 1.64 10.01 -20.69
C ALA A 47 1.15 11.46 -20.66
N ASP A 48 -0.13 11.67 -20.92
CA ASP A 48 -0.78 12.95 -20.67
C ASP A 48 -1.01 13.12 -19.16
N HIS A 49 -0.83 14.34 -18.64
CA HIS A 49 -0.94 14.60 -17.20
C HIS A 49 -1.93 15.73 -16.91
N ASP A 50 -2.74 15.60 -15.86
CA ASP A 50 -3.61 16.65 -15.37
C ASP A 50 -3.48 16.83 -13.85
N VAL A 51 -3.29 18.08 -13.42
CA VAL A 51 -3.33 18.48 -11.99
C VAL A 51 -4.74 18.97 -11.71
N ALA A 52 -5.62 18.10 -11.30
CA ALA A 52 -7.03 18.43 -11.11
C ALA A 52 -7.67 17.67 -9.95
N ASP A 53 -8.66 18.28 -9.32
CA ASP A 53 -9.60 17.58 -8.46
C ASP A 53 -10.50 16.71 -9.34
N ILE A 54 -10.29 15.39 -9.28
CA ILE A 54 -10.98 14.42 -10.14
C ILE A 54 -12.49 14.53 -10.03
N SER A 55 -13.02 14.88 -8.85
CA SER A 55 -14.46 15.04 -8.63
C SER A 55 -15.06 16.22 -9.42
N GLN A 56 -14.23 17.18 -9.82
CA GLN A 56 -14.63 18.36 -10.61
C GLN A 56 -14.36 18.20 -12.11
N VAL A 57 -13.63 17.15 -12.51
CA VAL A 57 -13.30 16.92 -13.92
C VAL A 57 -14.48 16.31 -14.66
N ASP A 58 -14.84 16.87 -15.81
CA ASP A 58 -15.72 16.21 -16.75
C ASP A 58 -14.96 15.03 -17.40
N PRO A 59 -15.44 13.79 -17.31
CA PRO A 59 -14.78 12.64 -17.93
C PRO A 59 -14.46 12.81 -19.41
N ARG A 60 -15.25 13.58 -20.14
CA ARG A 60 -15.03 13.88 -21.58
C ARG A 60 -13.72 14.58 -21.89
N ARG A 61 -13.10 15.21 -20.90
CA ARG A 61 -11.78 15.86 -21.07
C ARG A 61 -10.64 14.88 -21.24
N TYR A 62 -10.82 13.65 -20.80
CA TYR A 62 -9.77 12.63 -20.85
C TYR A 62 -9.94 11.69 -22.04
N PRO A 63 -8.84 11.16 -22.59
CA PRO A 63 -8.92 10.24 -23.70
C PRO A 63 -9.59 8.93 -23.28
N THR A 64 -10.33 8.32 -24.20
CA THR A 64 -10.82 6.95 -24.00
C THR A 64 -9.65 5.97 -24.01
N THR A 65 -9.59 5.11 -23.01
CA THR A 65 -8.57 4.07 -22.86
C THR A 65 -9.22 2.71 -22.61
N ASP A 66 -8.42 1.64 -22.70
CA ASP A 66 -8.93 0.28 -22.49
C ASP A 66 -9.14 -0.03 -21.00
N ILE A 67 -8.28 0.48 -20.15
CA ILE A 67 -8.23 0.14 -18.72
C ILE A 67 -8.31 1.43 -17.88
N LEU A 68 -9.14 1.40 -16.86
CA LEU A 68 -9.10 2.36 -15.77
C LEU A 68 -8.35 1.76 -14.58
N TRP A 69 -7.27 2.39 -14.15
CA TRP A 69 -6.73 2.23 -12.82
C TRP A 69 -7.15 3.42 -11.98
N ALA A 70 -7.63 3.18 -10.76
CA ALA A 70 -7.97 4.25 -9.83
C ALA A 70 -7.57 3.88 -8.41
N SER A 71 -6.93 4.83 -7.71
CA SER A 71 -6.56 4.70 -6.29
C SER A 71 -7.23 5.82 -5.48
N PRO A 72 -8.57 5.78 -5.30
CA PRO A 72 -9.33 6.82 -4.60
C PRO A 72 -8.81 7.06 -3.19
N GLU A 73 -8.94 8.27 -2.70
CA GLU A 73 -8.45 8.63 -1.38
C GLU A 73 -9.07 7.80 -0.26
N CYS A 74 -8.22 7.39 0.70
CA CYS A 74 -8.58 6.50 1.80
C CYS A 74 -8.54 7.16 3.18
N THR A 75 -8.42 8.48 3.26
CA THR A 75 -8.08 9.19 4.51
C THR A 75 -9.00 8.90 5.68
N ASN A 76 -10.23 8.45 5.45
CA ASN A 76 -11.19 8.09 6.48
C ASN A 76 -11.48 6.61 6.63
N HIS A 77 -10.96 5.77 5.75
CA HIS A 77 -11.02 4.32 5.87
C HIS A 77 -9.74 3.76 6.52
N SER A 78 -8.66 4.56 6.57
CA SER A 78 -7.36 4.13 7.07
C SER A 78 -7.22 4.32 8.57
N GLN A 79 -6.73 3.29 9.29
CA GLN A 79 -6.31 3.37 10.69
C GLN A 79 -5.06 4.26 10.89
N ALA A 80 -4.42 4.72 9.82
CA ALA A 80 -3.22 5.56 9.88
C ALA A 80 -3.46 6.95 10.48
N LYS A 81 -4.70 7.37 10.70
CA LYS A 81 -5.01 8.64 11.39
C LYS A 81 -4.64 8.68 12.88
N GLY A 82 -4.16 7.58 13.46
CA GLY A 82 -3.94 7.49 14.91
C GLY A 82 -5.26 7.49 15.71
N ALA A 83 -5.17 7.41 17.03
CA ALA A 83 -6.34 7.54 17.89
C ALA A 83 -7.09 8.85 17.56
N ARG A 84 -8.43 8.78 17.53
CA ARG A 84 -9.28 9.95 17.32
C ARG A 84 -8.76 11.09 18.18
N ARG A 85 -8.30 12.18 17.55
CA ARG A 85 -8.04 13.41 18.30
C ARG A 85 -9.34 13.83 18.96
N ALA A 86 -9.29 13.99 20.28
CA ALA A 86 -10.40 14.52 21.08
C ALA A 86 -10.73 16.00 20.78
N ASP A 87 -10.00 16.63 19.85
CA ASP A 87 -10.12 18.04 19.46
C ASP A 87 -11.16 18.27 18.36
N ARG A 88 -12.31 17.63 18.45
CA ARG A 88 -13.47 18.08 17.68
C ARG A 88 -14.20 19.08 18.55
N GLN A 89 -14.03 20.35 18.24
CA GLN A 89 -14.84 21.40 18.82
C GLN A 89 -16.31 21.09 18.46
N PRO A 90 -17.19 20.83 19.47
CA PRO A 90 -18.61 20.70 19.21
C PRO A 90 -19.14 22.02 18.63
N ASP A 91 -20.17 21.95 17.81
CA ASP A 91 -20.89 23.15 17.45
C ASP A 91 -21.59 23.76 18.67
N LEU A 92 -22.22 24.92 18.49
CA LEU A 92 -22.92 25.66 19.56
C LEU A 92 -24.04 24.82 20.23
N PHE A 93 -24.48 23.71 19.62
CA PHE A 93 -25.56 22.83 20.07
C PHE A 93 -25.05 21.42 20.49
N GLY A 94 -23.75 21.19 20.48
CA GLY A 94 -23.15 19.92 20.88
C GLY A 94 -23.12 18.84 19.79
N ASP A 95 -23.60 19.13 18.58
CA ASP A 95 -23.54 18.21 17.46
C ASP A 95 -22.13 18.19 16.84
N ARG A 96 -21.69 17.01 16.43
CA ARG A 96 -20.40 16.84 15.75
C ARG A 96 -20.54 17.27 14.30
N LEU A 97 -19.89 18.37 13.93
CA LEU A 97 -19.79 18.75 12.52
C LEU A 97 -19.22 17.59 11.70
N PRO A 98 -19.81 17.30 10.53
CA PRO A 98 -19.25 16.33 9.59
C PRO A 98 -17.79 16.69 9.28
N ASP A 99 -16.90 15.70 9.30
CA ASP A 99 -15.53 15.88 8.86
C ASP A 99 -15.58 16.03 7.32
N GLU A 100 -15.61 17.25 6.80
CA GLU A 100 -15.68 17.55 5.36
C GLU A 100 -14.57 16.84 4.57
N ALA A 101 -13.39 16.67 5.16
CA ALA A 101 -12.32 15.87 4.57
C ALA A 101 -12.70 14.39 4.49
N ALA A 102 -13.54 13.91 5.44
CA ALA A 102 -14.07 12.56 5.43
C ALA A 102 -15.09 12.34 4.33
N GLU A 103 -15.93 13.31 4.09
CA GLU A 103 -16.95 13.25 3.04
C GLU A 103 -16.30 13.33 1.66
N ARG A 104 -15.35 14.25 1.44
CA ARG A 104 -14.58 14.34 0.20
C ARG A 104 -13.87 13.04 -0.13
N SER A 105 -13.18 12.45 0.84
CA SER A 105 -12.47 11.19 0.65
C SER A 105 -13.39 10.03 0.27
N ARG A 106 -14.62 10.01 0.77
CA ARG A 106 -15.62 9.00 0.37
C ARG A 106 -16.22 9.29 -0.99
N ALA A 107 -16.32 10.57 -1.36
CA ALA A 107 -16.82 10.99 -2.68
C ALA A 107 -15.95 10.46 -3.84
N THR A 108 -14.63 10.38 -3.64
CA THR A 108 -13.69 9.92 -4.70
C THR A 108 -13.94 8.49 -5.17
N MET A 109 -14.56 7.63 -4.36
CA MET A 109 -14.97 6.29 -4.79
C MET A 109 -16.05 6.35 -5.88
N TRP A 110 -16.95 7.34 -5.85
CA TRP A 110 -18.00 7.50 -6.86
C TRP A 110 -17.47 8.00 -8.20
N ASP A 111 -16.31 8.67 -8.21
CA ASP A 111 -15.67 9.11 -9.45
C ASP A 111 -15.31 7.92 -10.35
N VAL A 112 -14.97 6.79 -9.77
CA VAL A 112 -14.72 5.55 -10.52
C VAL A 112 -15.93 5.17 -11.38
N LEU A 113 -17.12 5.20 -10.78
CA LEU A 113 -18.36 4.85 -11.51
C LEU A 113 -18.68 5.89 -12.57
N ARG A 114 -18.52 7.18 -12.27
CA ARG A 114 -18.76 8.27 -13.21
C ARG A 114 -17.87 8.19 -14.44
N PHE A 115 -16.57 7.91 -14.25
CA PHE A 115 -15.65 7.69 -15.36
C PHE A 115 -15.94 6.39 -16.12
N ALA A 116 -16.29 5.31 -15.40
CA ALA A 116 -16.67 4.04 -16.01
C ALA A 116 -17.95 4.15 -16.86
N GLU A 117 -18.92 4.92 -16.40
CA GLU A 117 -20.16 5.19 -17.15
C GLU A 117 -19.88 5.86 -18.49
N HIS A 118 -19.01 6.86 -18.50
CA HIS A 118 -18.69 7.61 -19.71
C HIS A 118 -17.80 6.81 -20.67
N HIS A 119 -16.64 6.33 -20.20
CA HIS A 119 -15.61 5.74 -21.06
C HIS A 119 -15.84 4.27 -21.38
N ARG A 120 -16.66 3.56 -20.58
CA ARG A 120 -16.97 2.15 -20.82
C ARG A 120 -15.71 1.29 -20.97
N TYR A 121 -14.75 1.42 -20.06
CA TYR A 121 -13.49 0.68 -20.06
C TYR A 121 -13.69 -0.83 -20.25
N ARG A 122 -12.72 -1.53 -20.83
CA ARG A 122 -12.73 -2.99 -20.93
C ARG A 122 -12.50 -3.65 -19.58
N ALA A 123 -11.59 -3.04 -18.78
CA ALA A 123 -11.32 -3.47 -17.41
C ALA A 123 -11.13 -2.26 -16.49
N ILE A 124 -11.42 -2.47 -15.21
CA ILE A 124 -11.24 -1.47 -14.15
C ILE A 124 -10.50 -2.12 -13.00
N VAL A 125 -9.47 -1.47 -12.50
CA VAL A 125 -8.77 -1.88 -11.27
C VAL A 125 -8.86 -0.73 -10.28
N VAL A 126 -9.47 -0.97 -9.13
CA VAL A 126 -9.56 0.01 -8.04
C VAL A 126 -8.73 -0.49 -6.86
N GLU A 127 -7.76 0.31 -6.42
CA GLU A 127 -6.95 0.04 -5.23
C GLU A 127 -7.45 0.87 -4.06
N ASN A 128 -7.53 0.26 -2.88
CA ASN A 128 -7.81 0.99 -1.65
C ASN A 128 -7.30 0.23 -0.42
N VAL A 129 -7.43 0.83 0.77
CA VAL A 129 -7.19 0.14 2.04
C VAL A 129 -8.23 -0.96 2.26
N VAL A 130 -7.86 -1.99 3.02
CA VAL A 130 -8.77 -3.13 3.29
C VAL A 130 -10.05 -2.72 3.99
N GLU A 131 -10.02 -1.63 4.75
CA GLU A 131 -11.13 -1.09 5.52
C GLU A 131 -12.25 -0.48 4.66
N VAL A 132 -12.00 -0.18 3.39
CA VAL A 132 -13.07 0.29 2.49
C VAL A 132 -14.19 -0.75 2.34
N ARG A 133 -13.87 -2.02 2.60
CA ARG A 133 -14.87 -3.09 2.60
C ARG A 133 -15.96 -2.90 3.65
N ASP A 134 -15.65 -2.23 4.75
CA ASP A 134 -16.57 -1.94 5.86
C ASP A 134 -17.30 -0.58 5.68
N TRP A 135 -17.12 0.08 4.55
CA TRP A 135 -17.85 1.31 4.20
C TRP A 135 -19.33 1.01 3.98
N VAL A 136 -20.21 1.79 4.63
CA VAL A 136 -21.67 1.59 4.58
C VAL A 136 -22.23 1.59 3.14
N MET A 137 -21.63 2.39 2.24
CA MET A 137 -22.07 2.48 0.83
C MET A 137 -21.38 1.44 -0.09
N TRP A 138 -20.54 0.58 0.46
CA TRP A 138 -19.87 -0.46 -0.33
C TRP A 138 -20.84 -1.32 -1.15
N PRO A 139 -21.96 -1.83 -0.61
CA PRO A 139 -22.92 -2.61 -1.40
C PRO A 139 -23.50 -1.81 -2.58
N ALA A 140 -23.86 -0.55 -2.37
CA ALA A 140 -24.38 0.31 -3.41
C ALA A 140 -23.31 0.60 -4.50
N TRP A 141 -22.07 0.81 -4.09
CA TRP A 141 -20.97 1.07 -5.01
C TRP A 141 -20.68 -0.13 -5.92
N VAL A 142 -20.60 -1.35 -5.37
CA VAL A 142 -20.38 -2.56 -6.20
C VAL A 142 -21.59 -2.86 -7.10
N THR A 143 -22.82 -2.57 -6.62
CA THR A 143 -24.03 -2.64 -7.46
C THR A 143 -23.95 -1.65 -8.62
N GLY A 144 -23.34 -0.47 -8.42
CA GLY A 144 -23.07 0.49 -9.49
C GLY A 144 -22.21 -0.11 -10.62
N LEU A 145 -21.14 -0.84 -10.30
CA LEU A 145 -20.35 -1.57 -11.29
C LEU A 145 -21.17 -2.61 -12.03
N ASP A 146 -22.00 -3.37 -11.31
CA ASP A 146 -22.87 -4.39 -11.89
C ASP A 146 -23.88 -3.79 -12.88
N ASN A 147 -24.52 -2.67 -12.52
CA ASN A 147 -25.46 -1.93 -13.34
C ASN A 147 -24.79 -1.32 -14.60
N LEU A 148 -23.52 -0.95 -14.50
CA LEU A 148 -22.71 -0.49 -15.62
C LEU A 148 -22.26 -1.63 -16.56
N GLY A 149 -22.64 -2.88 -16.24
CA GLY A 149 -22.34 -4.05 -17.07
C GLY A 149 -20.98 -4.70 -16.78
N TYR A 150 -20.43 -4.51 -15.57
CA TYR A 150 -19.19 -5.15 -15.15
C TYR A 150 -19.46 -6.33 -14.22
N ALA A 151 -18.77 -7.44 -14.45
CA ALA A 151 -18.49 -8.44 -13.43
C ALA A 151 -17.25 -8.00 -12.65
N HIS A 152 -17.13 -8.39 -11.38
CA HIS A 152 -16.00 -8.00 -10.57
C HIS A 152 -15.57 -9.09 -9.58
N GLN A 153 -14.32 -9.00 -9.14
CA GLN A 153 -13.78 -9.78 -8.03
C GLN A 153 -13.00 -8.87 -7.07
N VAL A 154 -13.24 -9.07 -5.78
CA VAL A 154 -12.45 -8.37 -4.73
C VAL A 154 -11.25 -9.23 -4.35
N VAL A 155 -10.08 -8.61 -4.37
CA VAL A 155 -8.80 -9.25 -4.10
C VAL A 155 -8.13 -8.56 -2.93
N TYR A 156 -7.62 -9.34 -1.99
CA TYR A 156 -6.80 -8.84 -0.89
C TYR A 156 -5.37 -9.30 -1.11
N LEU A 157 -4.45 -8.37 -1.18
CA LEU A 157 -3.05 -8.66 -1.43
C LEU A 157 -2.16 -7.75 -0.59
N ASN A 158 -1.14 -8.35 0.03
CA ASN A 158 -0.08 -7.58 0.64
C ASN A 158 1.04 -7.37 -0.37
N SER A 159 1.52 -6.12 -0.52
CA SER A 159 2.52 -5.75 -1.52
C SER A 159 3.82 -6.53 -1.42
N MET A 160 4.18 -7.03 -0.22
CA MET A 160 5.38 -7.86 -0.04
C MET A 160 5.28 -9.25 -0.71
N PHE A 161 4.09 -9.64 -1.21
CA PHE A 161 3.85 -10.90 -1.92
C PHE A 161 3.48 -10.70 -3.39
N ALA A 162 3.39 -9.46 -3.87
CA ALA A 162 3.07 -9.15 -5.25
C ALA A 162 4.30 -9.35 -6.14
N ARG A 163 4.43 -10.53 -6.78
CA ARG A 163 5.61 -10.96 -7.53
C ARG A 163 5.35 -11.26 -9.01
N ALA A 164 4.16 -10.95 -9.49
CA ALA A 164 3.75 -11.45 -10.79
C ALA A 164 4.59 -10.94 -11.96
N MET A 165 4.92 -9.65 -11.97
CA MET A 165 5.63 -8.99 -13.08
C MET A 165 6.93 -8.31 -12.64
N GLY A 166 7.33 -8.44 -11.39
CA GLY A 166 8.55 -7.82 -10.88
C GLY A 166 8.86 -8.25 -9.46
N ALA A 167 9.87 -7.61 -8.87
CA ALA A 167 10.21 -7.80 -7.46
C ALA A 167 9.07 -7.29 -6.57
N PRO A 168 8.74 -8.02 -5.48
CA PRO A 168 7.75 -7.54 -4.52
C PRO A 168 8.27 -6.32 -3.76
N ALA A 169 7.37 -5.52 -3.20
CA ALA A 169 7.79 -4.40 -2.38
C ALA A 169 8.45 -4.89 -1.07
N PRO A 170 9.55 -4.28 -0.62
CA PRO A 170 10.13 -4.55 0.69
C PRO A 170 9.32 -3.89 1.81
N GLN A 171 8.01 -3.89 1.67
CA GLN A 171 7.05 -3.23 2.55
C GLN A 171 5.83 -4.13 2.78
N SER A 172 5.45 -4.33 4.02
CA SER A 172 4.18 -4.96 4.37
C SER A 172 3.04 -3.95 4.27
N ARG A 173 2.31 -4.01 3.14
CA ARG A 173 1.18 -3.11 2.86
C ARG A 173 0.00 -3.91 2.33
N ASP A 174 -0.98 -4.18 3.19
CA ASP A 174 -2.21 -4.83 2.81
C ASP A 174 -3.14 -3.87 2.07
N ARG A 175 -3.68 -4.32 0.95
CA ARG A 175 -4.61 -3.58 0.12
C ARG A 175 -5.76 -4.46 -0.37
N LEU A 176 -6.85 -3.78 -0.63
CA LEU A 176 -8.00 -4.32 -1.36
C LEU A 176 -7.89 -3.82 -2.80
N TYR A 177 -8.13 -4.73 -3.74
CA TYR A 177 -8.31 -4.41 -5.15
C TYR A 177 -9.68 -4.88 -5.59
N VAL A 178 -10.39 -4.04 -6.33
CA VAL A 178 -11.55 -4.47 -7.11
C VAL A 178 -11.10 -4.58 -8.55
N VAL A 179 -11.09 -5.79 -9.07
CA VAL A 179 -10.80 -6.06 -10.48
C VAL A 179 -12.13 -6.30 -11.16
N ALA A 180 -12.51 -5.43 -12.09
CA ALA A 180 -13.76 -5.52 -12.84
C ALA A 180 -13.49 -5.63 -14.34
N TRP A 181 -14.33 -6.39 -15.02
CA TRP A 181 -14.28 -6.61 -16.46
C TRP A 181 -15.71 -6.63 -17.03
N ARG A 182 -15.87 -6.40 -18.32
CA ARG A 182 -17.21 -6.41 -18.95
C ARG A 182 -17.86 -7.77 -18.82
N LYS A 183 -19.13 -7.78 -18.49
CA LYS A 183 -19.95 -9.00 -18.54
C LYS A 183 -19.95 -9.58 -19.96
N GLY A 184 -19.71 -10.88 -20.07
CA GLY A 184 -19.56 -11.57 -21.34
C GLY A 184 -18.09 -11.78 -21.77
N ASP A 185 -17.14 -10.99 -21.24
CA ASP A 185 -15.73 -11.25 -21.45
C ASP A 185 -15.21 -12.35 -20.50
N HIS A 186 -14.11 -12.99 -20.88
CA HIS A 186 -13.46 -13.97 -20.01
C HIS A 186 -13.00 -13.33 -18.70
N ALA A 187 -13.33 -13.97 -17.58
CA ALA A 187 -12.85 -13.56 -16.27
C ALA A 187 -11.31 -13.70 -16.20
N PRO A 188 -10.60 -12.70 -15.64
CA PRO A 188 -9.16 -12.81 -15.46
C PRO A 188 -8.82 -13.92 -14.45
N ASP A 189 -7.74 -14.66 -14.72
CA ASP A 189 -7.24 -15.68 -13.79
C ASP A 189 -6.51 -15.03 -12.61
N ILE A 190 -7.29 -14.46 -11.69
CA ILE A 190 -6.77 -13.79 -10.49
C ILE A 190 -5.87 -14.70 -9.64
N PRO A 191 -6.21 -16.00 -9.41
CA PRO A 191 -5.34 -16.91 -8.68
C PRO A 191 -3.92 -17.05 -9.25
N LYS A 192 -3.77 -16.99 -10.55
CA LYS A 192 -2.44 -17.02 -11.20
C LYS A 192 -1.52 -15.92 -10.68
N TRP A 193 -2.09 -14.74 -10.40
CA TRP A 193 -1.34 -13.53 -10.04
C TRP A 193 -1.23 -13.29 -8.53
N THR A 194 -2.11 -13.92 -7.73
CA THR A 194 -2.22 -13.67 -6.28
C THR A 194 -1.71 -14.81 -5.41
N ARG A 195 -1.18 -15.89 -6.00
CA ARG A 195 -0.60 -17.04 -5.28
C ARG A 195 0.92 -16.96 -5.29
N PRO A 196 1.55 -16.39 -4.26
CA PRO A 196 3.02 -16.27 -4.21
C PRO A 196 3.67 -17.65 -4.03
N PRO A 197 4.91 -17.82 -4.53
CA PRO A 197 5.69 -19.03 -4.25
C PRO A 197 6.09 -19.06 -2.77
N ALA A 198 6.05 -20.27 -2.19
CA ALA A 198 6.49 -20.53 -0.83
C ALA A 198 7.05 -21.95 -0.71
N TRP A 199 8.12 -22.12 0.06
CA TRP A 199 8.63 -23.42 0.39
C TRP A 199 7.71 -24.12 1.40
N CYS A 200 7.33 -25.36 1.11
CA CYS A 200 6.57 -26.18 2.04
C CYS A 200 7.48 -27.25 2.66
N PRO A 201 7.72 -27.21 3.99
CA PRO A 201 8.59 -28.19 4.65
C PRO A 201 7.96 -29.59 4.74
N ARG A 202 6.65 -29.73 4.47
CA ARG A 202 5.95 -31.03 4.51
C ARG A 202 6.08 -31.82 3.23
N CYS A 203 5.91 -31.18 2.09
CA CYS A 203 6.06 -31.85 0.80
C CYS A 203 7.43 -31.59 0.16
N HIS A 204 8.31 -30.85 0.82
CA HIS A 204 9.67 -30.53 0.37
C HIS A 204 9.71 -29.92 -1.05
N THR A 205 8.71 -29.08 -1.39
CA THR A 205 8.63 -28.41 -2.69
C THR A 205 8.24 -26.96 -2.54
N THR A 206 8.60 -26.14 -3.53
CA THR A 206 8.05 -24.78 -3.66
C THR A 206 6.65 -24.89 -4.27
N VAL A 207 5.68 -24.35 -3.57
CA VAL A 207 4.26 -24.36 -3.96
C VAL A 207 3.76 -22.96 -4.29
N ARG A 208 2.71 -22.87 -5.08
CA ARG A 208 1.92 -21.63 -5.27
C ARG A 208 0.94 -21.53 -4.10
N ALA A 209 1.35 -20.84 -3.05
CA ALA A 209 0.64 -20.79 -1.77
C ALA A 209 -0.77 -20.20 -1.91
N VAL A 210 -1.73 -20.79 -1.21
CA VAL A 210 -3.14 -20.36 -1.26
C VAL A 210 -3.46 -19.53 -0.04
N GLN A 211 -4.13 -18.39 -0.26
CA GLN A 211 -4.65 -17.54 0.80
C GLN A 211 -5.75 -18.29 1.57
N ALA A 212 -5.62 -18.38 2.87
CA ALA A 212 -6.57 -19.05 3.76
C ALA A 212 -7.04 -18.11 4.85
N TRP A 213 -8.32 -17.84 4.87
CA TRP A 213 -8.95 -16.98 5.87
C TRP A 213 -9.09 -17.72 7.20
N LYS A 214 -8.72 -17.05 8.30
CA LYS A 214 -8.90 -17.60 9.65
C LYS A 214 -10.38 -17.70 10.03
N ARG A 215 -11.19 -16.82 9.44
CA ARG A 215 -12.64 -16.79 9.55
C ARG A 215 -13.25 -16.88 8.14
N PRO A 216 -13.71 -18.05 7.69
CA PRO A 216 -14.29 -18.23 6.35
C PRO A 216 -15.56 -17.42 6.11
N ASP A 217 -16.32 -17.13 7.17
CA ASP A 217 -17.52 -16.28 7.16
C ASP A 217 -17.20 -14.80 6.92
N ARG A 218 -15.95 -14.38 7.15
CA ARG A 218 -15.47 -13.03 6.97
C ARG A 218 -14.17 -12.97 6.12
N PRO A 219 -14.23 -13.24 4.80
CA PRO A 219 -13.06 -13.39 3.96
C PRO A 219 -12.50 -12.01 3.52
N HIS A 220 -12.14 -11.18 4.47
CA HIS A 220 -11.48 -9.89 4.22
C HIS A 220 -10.53 -9.52 5.36
N GLY A 221 -9.52 -8.71 5.07
CA GLY A 221 -8.59 -8.22 6.06
C GLY A 221 -7.13 -8.34 5.65
N ARG A 222 -6.25 -8.42 6.64
CA ARG A 222 -4.80 -8.26 6.54
C ARG A 222 -4.06 -9.58 6.74
N TYR A 223 -2.92 -9.71 6.09
CA TYR A 223 -2.02 -10.85 6.28
C TYR A 223 -1.58 -10.97 7.74
N GLY A 224 -1.50 -12.20 8.21
CA GLY A 224 -1.12 -12.53 9.59
C GLY A 224 -2.24 -12.31 10.60
N GLN A 225 -3.11 -11.33 10.38
CA GLN A 225 -4.24 -11.03 11.26
C GLN A 225 -5.48 -11.84 10.86
N GLN A 226 -5.99 -11.65 9.65
CA GLN A 226 -7.21 -12.30 9.17
C GLN A 226 -6.95 -13.46 8.23
N TYR A 227 -5.85 -13.48 7.50
CA TYR A 227 -5.47 -14.59 6.64
C TYR A 227 -4.00 -14.97 6.75
N VAL A 228 -3.70 -16.19 6.33
CA VAL A 228 -2.34 -16.73 6.17
C VAL A 228 -2.23 -17.43 4.84
N TYR A 229 -1.03 -17.86 4.45
CA TYR A 229 -0.82 -18.70 3.30
C TYR A 229 -0.67 -20.15 3.69
N ARG A 230 -1.23 -21.05 2.87
CA ARG A 230 -1.20 -22.52 3.09
C ARG A 230 -0.73 -23.24 1.84
N CYS A 231 -0.12 -24.40 2.07
CA CYS A 231 0.22 -25.33 1.02
C CYS A 231 -1.06 -25.88 0.37
N PRO A 232 -1.19 -25.87 -0.98
CA PRO A 232 -2.36 -26.41 -1.67
C PRO A 232 -2.38 -27.94 -1.76
N ASN A 233 -1.26 -28.62 -1.49
CA ASN A 233 -1.18 -30.08 -1.58
C ASN A 233 -2.03 -30.73 -0.50
N LEU A 234 -2.90 -31.64 -0.89
CA LEU A 234 -3.86 -32.32 0.02
C LEU A 234 -3.13 -33.09 1.15
N ASP A 235 -2.03 -33.75 0.82
CA ASP A 235 -1.23 -34.52 1.79
C ASP A 235 -0.61 -33.63 2.88
N CYS A 236 -0.43 -32.36 2.60
CA CYS A 236 0.06 -31.38 3.58
C CYS A 236 -1.04 -30.89 4.53
N ARG A 237 -2.31 -31.26 4.30
CA ARG A 237 -3.46 -30.90 5.14
C ARG A 237 -3.50 -29.41 5.48
N GLY A 238 -3.26 -28.57 4.46
CA GLY A 238 -3.29 -27.12 4.64
C GLY A 238 -2.19 -26.59 5.55
N HIS A 239 -1.00 -27.20 5.57
CA HIS A 239 0.13 -26.71 6.33
C HIS A 239 0.41 -25.24 6.00
N GLN A 240 0.60 -24.39 7.02
CA GLN A 240 0.91 -22.99 6.83
C GLN A 240 2.32 -22.85 6.23
N VAL A 241 2.42 -22.02 5.19
CA VAL A 241 3.68 -21.71 4.52
C VAL A 241 3.91 -20.21 4.53
N PHE A 242 5.16 -19.81 4.43
CA PHE A 242 5.57 -18.41 4.46
C PHE A 242 6.19 -18.06 3.11
N PRO A 243 5.49 -17.28 2.26
CA PRO A 243 6.09 -16.79 1.03
C PRO A 243 7.32 -15.94 1.30
N ASP A 244 8.30 -16.00 0.40
CA ASP A 244 9.51 -15.19 0.50
C ASP A 244 9.18 -13.69 0.45
N ILE A 245 9.96 -12.92 1.19
CA ILE A 245 9.84 -11.46 1.29
C ILE A 245 11.18 -10.81 0.95
N LEU A 246 11.11 -9.56 0.53
CA LEU A 246 12.32 -8.73 0.44
C LEU A 246 12.53 -7.96 1.74
N PRO A 247 13.75 -7.92 2.27
CA PRO A 247 14.06 -7.17 3.48
C PRO A 247 14.00 -5.66 3.21
N ALA A 248 13.65 -4.88 4.25
CA ALA A 248 13.63 -3.42 4.20
C ALA A 248 15.00 -2.82 3.80
N ALA A 249 16.09 -3.51 4.14
CA ALA A 249 17.45 -3.10 3.84
C ALA A 249 17.72 -2.84 2.34
N ILE A 250 17.00 -3.52 1.45
CA ILE A 250 17.17 -3.33 -0.03
C ILE A 250 16.63 -1.97 -0.51
N ALA A 251 15.72 -1.35 0.23
CA ALA A 251 15.17 -0.04 -0.11
C ALA A 251 15.93 1.13 0.55
N ILE A 252 17.00 0.85 1.28
CA ILE A 252 17.77 1.85 2.01
C ILE A 252 19.08 2.10 1.27
N ASP A 253 19.31 3.33 0.87
CA ASP A 253 20.64 3.75 0.40
C ASP A 253 21.55 3.96 1.61
N TRP A 254 22.39 2.96 1.87
CA TRP A 254 23.31 2.94 3.01
C TRP A 254 24.49 3.92 2.86
N THR A 255 24.65 4.54 1.68
CA THR A 255 25.68 5.56 1.45
C THR A 255 25.24 6.95 1.87
N LEU A 256 23.93 7.16 2.06
CA LEU A 256 23.36 8.41 2.51
C LEU A 256 23.33 8.47 4.05
N PRO A 257 24.22 9.25 4.72
CA PRO A 257 24.15 9.44 6.15
C PRO A 257 22.95 10.34 6.45
N GLY A 258 22.04 9.86 7.28
CA GLY A 258 20.97 10.70 7.80
C GLY A 258 21.47 11.69 8.88
N GLN A 259 20.60 12.61 9.29
CA GLN A 259 20.91 13.50 10.41
C GLN A 259 21.04 12.69 11.72
N ARG A 260 22.12 12.94 12.44
CA ARG A 260 22.32 12.31 13.76
C ARG A 260 21.23 12.76 14.74
N ILE A 261 20.70 11.84 15.53
CA ILE A 261 19.65 12.15 16.52
C ILE A 261 20.12 13.23 17.50
N GLY A 262 21.40 13.20 17.91
CA GLY A 262 21.99 14.19 18.82
C GLY A 262 22.12 15.60 18.23
N ASP A 263 22.11 15.74 16.91
CA ASP A 263 22.27 17.02 16.22
C ASP A 263 20.91 17.68 15.87
N ARG A 264 19.80 17.10 16.31
CA ARG A 264 18.46 17.63 16.05
C ARG A 264 18.21 18.91 16.86
N PRO A 265 17.65 19.99 16.24
CA PRO A 265 17.27 21.21 16.96
C PRO A 265 16.26 20.96 18.08
N ARG A 266 15.39 19.95 17.90
CA ARG A 266 14.47 19.46 18.94
C ARG A 266 14.81 18.02 19.28
N PRO A 267 15.22 17.72 20.53
CA PRO A 267 15.47 16.36 20.98
C PRO A 267 14.25 15.44 20.78
N LEU A 268 14.49 14.16 20.59
CA LEU A 268 13.42 13.17 20.62
C LEU A 268 12.80 13.11 22.03
N ALA A 269 11.50 12.81 22.08
CA ALA A 269 10.81 12.61 23.35
C ALA A 269 11.47 11.48 24.17
N PRO A 270 11.55 11.61 25.51
CA PRO A 270 12.18 10.58 26.36
C PRO A 270 11.65 9.17 26.11
N LYS A 271 10.36 9.02 25.88
CA LYS A 271 9.73 7.72 25.54
C LYS A 271 10.29 7.13 24.22
N THR A 272 10.60 7.97 23.24
CA THR A 272 11.20 7.53 21.97
C THR A 272 12.66 7.09 22.19
N LEU A 273 13.44 7.85 22.96
CA LEU A 273 14.82 7.49 23.30
C LEU A 273 14.87 6.17 24.07
N ALA A 274 13.98 5.96 25.04
CA ALA A 274 13.89 4.70 25.79
C ALA A 274 13.60 3.49 24.88
N ARG A 275 12.74 3.67 23.87
CA ARG A 275 12.45 2.63 22.87
C ARG A 275 13.66 2.30 22.00
N ILE A 276 14.39 3.33 21.56
CA ILE A 276 15.64 3.16 20.81
C ILE A 276 16.65 2.39 21.65
N GLU A 277 16.84 2.80 22.91
CA GLU A 277 17.77 2.12 23.83
C GLU A 277 17.38 0.66 24.05
N ALA A 278 16.11 0.38 24.30
CA ALA A 278 15.61 -0.99 24.44
C ALA A 278 15.84 -1.82 23.16
N GLY A 279 15.66 -1.21 21.99
CA GLY A 279 15.97 -1.84 20.72
C GLY A 279 17.45 -2.14 20.54
N LEU A 280 18.32 -1.20 20.88
CA LEU A 280 19.77 -1.39 20.83
C LEU A 280 20.26 -2.48 21.80
N ARG A 281 19.69 -2.55 23.00
CA ARG A 281 20.01 -3.62 23.97
C ARG A 281 19.57 -5.00 23.48
N ARG A 282 18.42 -5.08 22.81
CA ARG A 282 17.82 -6.36 22.36
C ARG A 282 18.43 -6.88 21.07
N TYR A 283 18.84 -5.97 20.16
CA TYR A 283 19.27 -6.31 18.81
C TYR A 283 20.64 -5.68 18.53
N THR A 284 21.60 -6.48 18.15
CA THR A 284 22.95 -6.05 17.77
C THR A 284 23.08 -5.71 16.27
N ARG A 285 21.97 -5.60 15.55
CA ARG A 285 21.87 -5.35 14.12
C ARG A 285 20.98 -4.13 13.83
N PRO A 286 21.05 -3.53 12.62
CA PRO A 286 20.20 -2.41 12.23
C PRO A 286 18.71 -2.70 12.40
N LEU A 287 17.97 -1.73 12.88
CA LEU A 287 16.55 -1.82 13.20
C LEU A 287 15.78 -0.67 12.59
N LEU A 288 14.51 -0.94 12.25
CA LEU A 288 13.49 0.06 12.02
C LEU A 288 12.76 0.32 13.34
N ALA A 289 12.92 1.51 13.90
CA ALA A 289 12.28 1.89 15.16
C ALA A 289 11.19 2.94 14.93
N PRO A 290 10.08 2.91 15.71
CA PRO A 290 9.11 3.98 15.68
C PRO A 290 9.75 5.31 16.08
N ALA A 291 9.61 6.34 15.24
CA ALA A 291 10.16 7.68 15.47
C ALA A 291 9.06 8.74 15.65
N GLY A 292 7.80 8.37 15.50
CA GLY A 292 6.64 9.25 15.68
C GLY A 292 5.33 8.49 15.84
N GLY A 293 4.29 9.20 16.29
CA GLY A 293 3.00 8.60 16.56
C GLY A 293 2.95 7.73 17.82
N THR A 294 1.79 7.18 18.14
CA THR A 294 1.54 6.35 19.36
C THR A 294 1.07 4.93 19.02
N TRP A 295 0.95 4.59 17.75
CA TRP A 295 0.34 3.36 17.28
C TRP A 295 1.26 2.14 17.26
N ASN A 296 2.56 2.35 17.47
CA ASN A 296 3.55 1.29 17.36
C ASN A 296 4.67 1.44 18.39
N ASP A 297 4.89 0.39 19.15
CA ASP A 297 5.85 0.35 20.26
C ASP A 297 7.07 -0.54 20.00
N ASN A 298 7.11 -1.30 18.90
CA ASN A 298 8.14 -2.31 18.66
C ASN A 298 9.08 -1.92 17.50
N ALA A 299 10.38 -2.01 17.74
CA ALA A 299 11.39 -2.00 16.69
C ALA A 299 11.41 -3.34 15.94
N ARG A 300 11.80 -3.31 14.65
CA ARG A 300 11.94 -4.49 13.79
C ARG A 300 13.33 -4.53 13.16
N PRO A 301 13.90 -5.72 12.92
CA PRO A 301 15.11 -5.84 12.11
C PRO A 301 14.89 -5.31 10.69
N VAL A 302 15.88 -4.67 10.09
CA VAL A 302 15.82 -4.24 8.68
C VAL A 302 15.74 -5.42 7.69
N THR A 303 15.91 -6.63 8.16
CA THR A 303 15.68 -7.87 7.38
C THR A 303 14.20 -8.20 7.21
N GLU A 304 13.31 -7.52 7.93
CA GLU A 304 11.87 -7.62 7.75
C GLU A 304 11.36 -6.51 6.80
N PRO A 305 10.19 -6.68 6.14
CA PRO A 305 9.59 -5.63 5.34
C PRO A 305 9.22 -4.41 6.17
N PHE A 306 9.29 -3.22 5.56
CA PHE A 306 8.73 -2.00 6.16
C PHE A 306 7.25 -2.19 6.51
N ARG A 307 6.81 -1.50 7.56
CA ARG A 307 5.38 -1.28 7.77
C ARG A 307 4.81 -0.39 6.68
N THR A 308 3.49 -0.32 6.57
CA THR A 308 2.83 0.63 5.67
C THR A 308 3.31 2.04 5.97
N ARG A 309 3.91 2.69 4.97
CA ARG A 309 4.34 4.08 5.04
C ARG A 309 3.14 5.00 4.84
N THR A 310 3.11 6.08 5.59
CA THR A 310 2.13 7.16 5.44
C THR A 310 2.86 8.41 4.95
N THR A 311 2.15 9.51 4.76
CA THR A 311 2.74 10.82 4.43
C THR A 311 3.54 11.44 5.59
N ARG A 312 3.54 10.81 6.75
CA ARG A 312 4.34 11.22 7.92
C ARG A 312 5.42 10.18 8.16
N ASP A 313 6.64 10.64 8.40
CA ASP A 313 7.73 9.78 8.84
C ASP A 313 7.45 9.26 10.24
N THR A 314 7.19 7.96 10.34
CA THR A 314 6.87 7.29 11.60
C THR A 314 7.89 6.25 12.01
N GLU A 315 8.92 6.02 11.19
CA GLU A 315 9.99 5.07 11.47
C GLU A 315 11.36 5.71 11.23
N ALA A 316 12.31 5.37 12.05
CA ALA A 316 13.72 5.71 11.93
C ALA A 316 14.56 4.44 11.83
N LEU A 317 15.61 4.50 11.02
CA LEU A 317 16.62 3.46 10.98
C LEU A 317 17.52 3.60 12.22
N VAL A 318 17.60 2.55 13.02
CA VAL A 318 18.51 2.45 14.15
C VAL A 318 19.63 1.50 13.78
N VAL A 319 20.85 2.04 13.78
CA VAL A 319 22.06 1.26 13.51
C VAL A 319 22.90 1.21 14.78
N PRO A 320 23.24 0.02 15.33
CA PRO A 320 24.03 -0.08 16.54
C PRO A 320 25.42 0.53 16.37
N LEU A 321 25.85 1.34 17.33
CA LEU A 321 27.20 1.89 17.42
C LEU A 321 28.12 0.89 18.11
N ARG A 322 29.21 0.49 17.45
CA ARG A 322 30.34 -0.15 18.13
C ARG A 322 31.57 0.74 18.05
N ASN A 323 32.17 0.98 19.20
CA ASN A 323 33.48 1.61 19.42
C ASN A 323 33.77 2.89 18.61
N ASN A 324 33.79 4.01 19.30
CA ASN A 324 34.37 5.31 18.89
C ASN A 324 33.74 6.01 17.67
N GLY A 325 32.47 5.78 17.38
CA GLY A 325 31.69 6.66 16.47
C GLY A 325 32.07 6.59 14.99
N VAL A 326 32.79 5.58 14.54
CA VAL A 326 33.12 5.38 13.13
C VAL A 326 32.01 4.58 12.45
N ALA A 327 31.34 5.18 11.46
CA ALA A 327 30.36 4.50 10.63
C ALA A 327 31.02 3.38 9.80
N ARG A 328 30.45 2.17 9.85
CA ARG A 328 30.87 1.03 9.02
C ARG A 328 29.70 0.52 8.21
N PRO A 329 29.90 -0.02 7.00
CA PRO A 329 28.83 -0.56 6.16
C PRO A 329 28.04 -1.63 6.88
N ALA A 330 26.71 -1.52 6.88
CA ALA A 330 25.80 -2.43 7.58
C ALA A 330 25.85 -3.88 7.07
N ALA A 331 26.40 -4.11 5.89
CA ALA A 331 26.59 -5.44 5.31
C ALA A 331 27.77 -6.20 5.96
N THR A 332 28.75 -5.51 6.55
CA THR A 332 30.01 -6.11 7.02
C THR A 332 30.38 -5.77 8.46
N ALA A 333 29.73 -4.80 9.08
CA ALA A 333 29.96 -4.43 10.48
C ALA A 333 28.75 -3.70 11.07
N PRO A 334 28.49 -3.79 12.37
CA PRO A 334 27.44 -2.99 13.02
C PRO A 334 27.79 -1.50 12.90
N ALA A 335 26.92 -0.75 12.26
CA ALA A 335 27.10 0.66 12.02
C ALA A 335 26.64 1.51 13.21
N PRO A 336 27.26 2.64 13.44
CA PRO A 336 27.13 3.40 14.67
C PRO A 336 26.20 4.60 14.61
N THR A 337 25.22 4.71 13.74
CA THR A 337 24.44 5.95 13.66
C THR A 337 22.95 5.70 13.59
N VAL A 338 22.18 6.47 14.35
CA VAL A 338 20.74 6.58 14.19
C VAL A 338 20.50 7.68 13.18
N ALA A 339 20.00 7.32 12.01
CA ALA A 339 19.50 8.27 11.04
C ALA A 339 17.98 8.37 11.17
N ALA A 340 17.48 9.58 11.41
CA ALA A 340 16.07 9.88 11.21
C ALA A 340 15.91 10.28 9.75
N ALA A 341 15.08 9.56 9.00
CA ALA A 341 14.64 9.98 7.68
C ALA A 341 13.54 11.02 7.80
#